data_14630eaf31bef02bca3b1fb085f66351
#
_entry.id   14630eaf31bef02bca3b1fb085f66351
#
_cell.length_a   1.000
_cell.length_b   1.000
_cell.length_c   1.000
_cell.angle_alpha   90.00
_cell.angle_beta   90.00
_cell.angle_gamma   90.00
#
_symmetry.space_group_name_H-M   'P 1'
#
loop_
_entity.id
_entity.type
_entity.pdbx_description
1 polymer ?
#
loop_
_entity_poly.entity_id
_entity_poly.type
_entity_poly.pdbx_seq_one_letter_code
_entity_poly.pdbx_strand_id
1 'polypeptide(L)'
;GKTMVDDSHIYLGIEKWPADGTITLRGAGANDISSVKLDGSDAALTYKVEGNDLVITLPAQPDEILPVVTVTTNGAPNYVPTGLTTIGTEATTIPASGLEKFKAPTPKTGETSFTASITSGDKVASGVSVSFDTEGFTDAYAKYKVTVDGQVIKGLTVAELKEGVGPFTIGSNQTARVTLEYDNPAYALKGFGKDTTVKSVTVKAEKLSTPAVIVEPSSVEAGKTVTVRGTGFAPESAVTITLYSEPVEVGTATTDENGEFTAAVTIPADTEAGDHTVVAASNTPTVTASAPLTVTAPPAPAEDPSAAPSAQPSAAPAPAPEQGGKGGLARTGSNALLAVAAALIAAGAGTAFIRRSRQAKA
;
A
#
# COMPACT_ATOMS: atom_id res chain seq x y z
N GLY A 1 1.35 3.07 24.95
CA GLY A 1 2.62 2.62 24.38
C GLY A 1 2.84 3.20 22.99
N LYS A 2 4.01 2.99 22.43
CA LYS A 2 4.39 3.40 21.08
C LYS A 2 4.68 2.17 20.25
N THR A 3 4.25 2.18 18.99
CA THR A 3 4.48 1.07 18.06
C THR A 3 5.42 1.53 16.95
N MET A 4 6.38 0.68 16.59
CA MET A 4 7.24 0.82 15.43
C MET A 4 7.17 -0.48 14.63
N VAL A 5 7.43 -0.43 13.34
CA VAL A 5 7.44 -1.61 12.46
C VAL A 5 8.69 -1.58 11.57
N ASP A 6 9.17 -2.77 11.21
CA ASP A 6 10.13 -3.00 10.13
C ASP A 6 9.58 -4.07 9.17
N ASP A 7 10.43 -4.66 8.34
CA ASP A 7 10.02 -5.60 7.29
C ASP A 7 9.38 -6.91 7.81
N SER A 8 9.57 -7.24 9.09
CA SER A 8 9.09 -8.49 9.68
C SER A 8 8.77 -8.41 11.17
N HIS A 9 8.80 -7.21 11.76
CA HIS A 9 8.56 -7.05 13.19
C HIS A 9 7.63 -5.88 13.50
N ILE A 10 6.86 -6.06 14.59
CA ILE A 10 6.13 -4.99 15.25
C ILE A 10 6.73 -4.85 16.66
N TYR A 11 7.27 -3.68 16.98
CA TYR A 11 7.84 -3.35 18.29
C TYR A 11 6.85 -2.52 19.06
N LEU A 12 6.51 -2.94 20.27
CA LEU A 12 5.58 -2.25 21.15
C LEU A 12 6.27 -1.82 22.44
N GLY A 13 6.66 -0.55 22.54
CA GLY A 13 7.17 0.05 23.77
C GLY A 13 6.03 0.29 24.76
N ILE A 14 6.11 -0.28 25.98
CA ILE A 14 5.08 -0.20 27.01
C ILE A 14 5.45 0.88 28.00
N GLU A 15 4.85 2.07 27.87
CA GLU A 15 5.07 3.21 28.81
C GLU A 15 4.39 3.00 30.16
N LYS A 16 3.29 2.26 30.17
CA LYS A 16 2.55 1.92 31.39
C LYS A 16 2.15 0.45 31.33
N TRP A 17 2.63 -0.33 32.29
CA TRP A 17 2.30 -1.75 32.37
C TRP A 17 0.82 -1.93 32.70
N PRO A 18 0.08 -2.74 31.94
CA PRO A 18 -1.34 -2.95 32.19
C PRO A 18 -1.58 -3.78 33.45
N ALA A 19 -2.50 -3.33 34.29
CA ALA A 19 -2.80 -4.00 35.56
C ALA A 19 -3.49 -5.38 35.40
N ASP A 20 -4.16 -5.57 34.26
CA ASP A 20 -4.82 -6.84 33.89
C ASP A 20 -3.87 -7.86 33.23
N GLY A 21 -2.59 -7.49 33.07
CA GLY A 21 -1.58 -8.35 32.46
C GLY A 21 -1.79 -8.62 30.99
N THR A 22 -2.60 -7.81 30.29
CA THR A 22 -2.85 -7.97 28.84
C THR A 22 -2.61 -6.68 28.09
N ILE A 23 -2.16 -6.80 26.83
CA ILE A 23 -2.05 -5.68 25.90
C ILE A 23 -2.66 -6.06 24.56
N THR A 24 -3.42 -5.13 23.97
CA THR A 24 -4.06 -5.35 22.67
C THR A 24 -3.40 -4.49 21.61
N LEU A 25 -2.82 -5.14 20.60
CA LEU A 25 -2.41 -4.54 19.35
C LEU A 25 -3.58 -4.58 18.37
N ARG A 26 -4.28 -3.45 18.27
CA ARG A 26 -5.44 -3.34 17.40
C ARG A 26 -5.03 -3.45 15.93
N GLY A 27 -5.80 -4.21 15.18
CA GLY A 27 -5.59 -4.39 13.75
C GLY A 27 -4.40 -5.28 13.35
N ALA A 28 -3.68 -5.85 14.32
CA ALA A 28 -2.53 -6.71 14.06
C ALA A 28 -2.85 -8.21 13.96
N GLY A 29 -4.11 -8.59 14.18
CA GLY A 29 -4.55 -9.99 14.23
C GLY A 29 -4.51 -10.73 12.90
N ALA A 30 -4.45 -10.02 11.76
CA ALA A 30 -4.38 -10.61 10.43
C ALA A 30 -2.96 -11.03 10.02
N ASN A 31 -1.95 -10.77 10.86
CA ASN A 31 -0.57 -11.15 10.57
C ASN A 31 -0.33 -12.65 10.83
N ASP A 32 0.49 -13.26 9.98
CA ASP A 32 1.05 -14.59 10.24
C ASP A 32 2.21 -14.44 11.25
N ILE A 33 1.92 -14.73 12.52
CA ILE A 33 2.82 -14.45 13.65
C ILE A 33 3.68 -15.68 13.93
N SER A 34 4.99 -15.54 13.80
CA SER A 34 5.95 -16.58 14.10
C SER A 34 6.40 -16.58 15.56
N SER A 35 6.48 -15.42 16.22
CA SER A 35 6.80 -15.34 17.65
C SER A 35 6.34 -14.03 18.27
N VAL A 36 6.10 -14.05 19.61
CA VAL A 36 5.88 -12.86 20.43
C VAL A 36 6.78 -12.99 21.65
N LYS A 37 7.63 -11.99 21.89
CA LYS A 37 8.60 -12.01 23.01
C LYS A 37 8.66 -10.64 23.69
N LEU A 38 9.01 -10.66 24.97
CA LEU A 38 9.46 -9.46 25.66
C LEU A 38 10.98 -9.36 25.46
N ASP A 39 11.47 -8.22 25.04
CA ASP A 39 12.90 -8.00 24.81
C ASP A 39 13.68 -8.23 26.12
N GLY A 40 14.87 -8.82 26.00
CA GLY A 40 15.64 -9.28 27.17
C GLY A 40 15.17 -10.61 27.77
N SER A 41 14.13 -11.26 27.20
CA SER A 41 13.64 -12.57 27.62
C SER A 41 13.60 -13.57 26.46
N ASP A 42 14.09 -14.79 26.67
CA ASP A 42 13.96 -15.88 25.69
C ASP A 42 12.60 -16.55 25.70
N ALA A 43 11.79 -16.29 26.72
CA ALA A 43 10.46 -16.87 26.86
C ALA A 43 9.47 -16.28 25.85
N ALA A 44 8.79 -17.14 25.10
CA ALA A 44 7.69 -16.74 24.25
C ALA A 44 6.48 -16.30 25.10
N LEU A 45 5.85 -15.19 24.71
CA LEU A 45 4.61 -14.73 25.28
C LEU A 45 3.43 -15.45 24.62
N THR A 46 2.39 -15.72 25.39
CA THR A 46 1.13 -16.23 24.85
C THR A 46 0.31 -15.10 24.25
N TYR A 47 -0.35 -15.39 23.17
CA TYR A 47 -1.24 -14.46 22.51
C TYR A 47 -2.47 -15.17 21.94
N LYS A 48 -3.51 -14.39 21.65
CA LYS A 48 -4.70 -14.83 20.91
C LYS A 48 -5.12 -13.76 19.91
N VAL A 49 -5.80 -14.19 18.85
CA VAL A 49 -6.40 -13.27 17.88
C VAL A 49 -7.89 -13.15 18.20
N GLU A 50 -8.36 -11.93 18.40
CA GLU A 50 -9.76 -11.59 18.62
C GLU A 50 -10.24 -10.65 17.51
N GLY A 51 -10.93 -11.19 16.51
CA GLY A 51 -11.27 -10.46 15.28
C GLY A 51 -10.00 -10.03 14.54
N ASN A 52 -9.81 -8.72 14.37
CA ASN A 52 -8.61 -8.17 13.76
C ASN A 52 -7.52 -7.76 14.79
N ASP A 53 -7.75 -8.00 16.06
CA ASP A 53 -6.86 -7.57 17.12
C ASP A 53 -5.97 -8.72 17.63
N LEU A 54 -4.73 -8.40 17.98
CA LEU A 54 -3.80 -9.31 18.62
C LEU A 54 -3.73 -8.99 20.12
N VAL A 55 -4.23 -9.91 20.97
CA VAL A 55 -4.21 -9.78 22.42
C VAL A 55 -3.04 -10.59 22.96
N ILE A 56 -2.08 -9.93 23.62
CA ILE A 56 -0.86 -10.52 24.16
C ILE A 56 -0.97 -10.55 25.67
N THR A 57 -0.68 -11.71 26.28
CA THR A 57 -0.58 -11.88 27.73
C THR A 57 0.84 -11.56 28.16
N LEU A 58 0.97 -10.60 29.06
CA LEU A 58 2.25 -10.14 29.58
C LEU A 58 2.63 -10.87 30.87
N PRO A 59 3.92 -11.07 31.15
CA PRO A 59 4.41 -11.58 32.43
C PRO A 59 4.29 -10.53 33.53
N ALA A 60 4.87 -10.80 34.69
CA ALA A 60 5.06 -9.75 35.70
C ALA A 60 5.87 -8.58 35.09
N GLN A 61 5.56 -7.36 35.57
CA GLN A 61 6.26 -6.16 35.08
C GLN A 61 7.78 -6.31 35.28
N PRO A 62 8.61 -6.15 34.22
CA PRO A 62 10.05 -6.16 34.38
C PRO A 62 10.56 -4.86 35.00
N ASP A 63 11.78 -4.90 35.54
CA ASP A 63 12.44 -3.72 36.13
C ASP A 63 13.16 -2.89 35.06
N GLU A 64 12.42 -2.51 34.01
CA GLU A 64 12.90 -1.72 32.88
C GLU A 64 12.10 -0.44 32.73
N ILE A 65 12.79 0.63 32.28
CA ILE A 65 12.13 1.95 32.11
C ILE A 65 11.10 1.92 30.96
N LEU A 66 11.39 1.21 29.89
CA LEU A 66 10.52 1.05 28.72
C LEU A 66 10.61 -0.37 28.16
N PRO A 67 9.87 -1.31 28.74
CA PRO A 67 9.85 -2.68 28.20
C PRO A 67 9.30 -2.70 26.77
N VAL A 68 9.90 -3.51 25.90
CA VAL A 68 9.48 -3.67 24.51
C VAL A 68 9.00 -5.09 24.28
N VAL A 69 7.81 -5.23 23.73
CA VAL A 69 7.32 -6.49 23.17
C VAL A 69 7.58 -6.50 21.67
N THR A 70 8.26 -7.54 21.22
CA THR A 70 8.54 -7.78 19.80
C THR A 70 7.64 -8.88 19.27
N VAL A 71 6.83 -8.55 18.26
CA VAL A 71 6.02 -9.51 17.49
C VAL A 71 6.72 -9.73 16.17
N THR A 72 7.15 -10.97 15.89
CA THR A 72 7.78 -11.36 14.63
C THR A 72 6.72 -11.95 13.70
N THR A 73 6.69 -11.49 12.45
CA THR A 73 5.74 -11.91 11.43
C THR A 73 6.44 -12.63 10.27
N ASN A 74 5.75 -13.55 9.60
CA ASN A 74 6.19 -14.16 8.35
C ASN A 74 5.83 -13.23 7.17
N GLY A 75 6.65 -12.23 6.93
CA GLY A 75 6.44 -11.17 5.94
C GLY A 75 6.18 -9.80 6.57
N ALA A 76 5.99 -8.80 5.73
CA ALA A 76 5.77 -7.43 6.19
C ALA A 76 4.52 -7.32 7.08
N PRO A 77 4.61 -6.64 8.24
CA PRO A 77 3.47 -6.44 9.11
C PRO A 77 2.32 -5.73 8.40
N ASN A 78 1.12 -6.28 8.56
CA ASN A 78 -0.12 -5.73 8.02
C ASN A 78 -1.02 -5.22 9.16
N TYR A 79 -1.72 -4.13 8.90
CA TYR A 79 -2.69 -3.53 9.82
C TYR A 79 -4.09 -3.57 9.21
N VAL A 80 -5.00 -4.30 9.84
CA VAL A 80 -6.42 -4.35 9.47
C VAL A 80 -7.24 -3.76 10.60
N PRO A 81 -7.75 -2.53 10.49
CA PRO A 81 -8.46 -1.87 11.58
C PRO A 81 -9.71 -2.63 11.99
N THR A 82 -9.98 -2.63 13.29
CA THR A 82 -11.25 -3.13 13.84
C THR A 82 -12.39 -2.26 13.31
N GLY A 83 -13.46 -2.90 12.86
CA GLY A 83 -14.60 -2.17 12.31
C GLY A 83 -14.41 -1.71 10.85
N LEU A 84 -13.44 -2.28 10.11
CA LEU A 84 -13.31 -2.02 8.68
C LEU A 84 -14.61 -2.38 7.95
N THR A 85 -15.16 -1.40 7.25
CA THR A 85 -16.42 -1.54 6.53
C THR A 85 -16.19 -1.46 5.03
N THR A 86 -16.66 -2.45 4.28
CA THR A 86 -16.64 -2.40 2.81
C THR A 86 -17.78 -1.52 2.32
N ILE A 87 -17.43 -0.53 1.49
CA ILE A 87 -18.39 0.36 0.86
C ILE A 87 -18.72 -0.05 -0.56
N GLY A 88 -19.89 0.39 -1.03
CA GLY A 88 -20.39 0.14 -2.38
C GLY A 88 -21.07 1.37 -2.99
N THR A 89 -21.80 1.14 -4.09
CA THR A 89 -22.67 2.15 -4.69
C THR A 89 -23.99 2.31 -3.94
N GLU A 90 -24.34 1.37 -3.09
CA GLU A 90 -25.42 1.51 -2.11
C GLU A 90 -24.89 2.19 -0.83
N ALA A 91 -25.78 2.94 -0.17
CA ALA A 91 -25.43 3.63 1.06
C ALA A 91 -25.11 2.62 2.18
N THR A 92 -23.91 2.72 2.74
CA THR A 92 -23.43 1.88 3.83
C THR A 92 -23.35 2.70 5.11
N THR A 93 -24.06 2.29 6.15
CA THR A 93 -24.11 3.01 7.43
C THR A 93 -23.27 2.31 8.49
N ILE A 94 -22.34 3.05 9.08
CA ILE A 94 -21.44 2.62 10.16
C ILE A 94 -21.97 3.21 11.45
N PRO A 95 -22.45 2.40 12.41
CA PRO A 95 -22.99 2.87 13.68
C PRO A 95 -21.89 3.44 14.60
N ALA A 96 -22.28 4.16 15.64
CA ALA A 96 -21.34 4.75 16.63
C ALA A 96 -20.39 3.72 17.26
N SER A 97 -20.79 2.46 17.36
CA SER A 97 -19.95 1.36 17.86
C SER A 97 -18.80 0.97 16.92
N GLY A 98 -18.93 1.28 15.64
CA GLY A 98 -17.89 1.07 14.63
C GLY A 98 -16.94 2.27 14.45
N LEU A 99 -17.13 3.34 15.25
CA LEU A 99 -16.32 4.54 15.17
C LEU A 99 -15.22 4.53 16.23
N GLU A 100 -14.00 4.79 15.81
CA GLU A 100 -12.90 5.13 16.72
C GLU A 100 -13.09 6.58 17.21
N LYS A 101 -12.90 6.79 18.51
CA LYS A 101 -13.05 8.08 19.16
C LYS A 101 -11.74 8.49 19.80
N PHE A 102 -11.26 9.67 19.49
CA PHE A 102 -10.03 10.18 20.06
C PHE A 102 -10.32 11.29 21.06
N LYS A 103 -9.69 11.18 22.23
CA LYS A 103 -9.62 12.22 23.25
C LYS A 103 -8.24 12.85 23.20
N ALA A 104 -8.19 14.20 23.17
CA ALA A 104 -6.93 14.86 23.36
C ALA A 104 -6.50 14.78 24.83
N PRO A 105 -5.20 14.79 25.12
CA PRO A 105 -4.70 14.99 26.46
C PRO A 105 -5.20 16.34 27.02
N THR A 106 -5.41 16.39 28.34
CA THR A 106 -5.91 17.58 29.09
C THR A 106 -5.39 18.93 28.55
N PRO A 107 -6.19 20.01 28.56
CA PRO A 107 -7.44 20.17 29.31
C PRO A 107 -8.74 19.93 28.52
N LYS A 108 -8.72 19.22 27.40
CA LYS A 108 -9.91 19.02 26.59
C LYS A 108 -10.92 18.10 27.25
N THR A 109 -12.18 18.46 27.17
CA THR A 109 -13.31 17.64 27.62
C THR A 109 -13.99 17.03 26.40
N GLY A 110 -14.29 15.73 26.45
CA GLY A 110 -14.94 15.01 25.35
C GLY A 110 -13.97 14.50 24.28
N GLU A 111 -14.54 13.96 23.21
CA GLU A 111 -13.82 13.43 22.07
C GLU A 111 -13.26 14.57 21.19
N THR A 112 -12.16 14.35 20.50
CA THR A 112 -11.58 15.35 19.57
C THR A 112 -11.80 15.01 18.12
N SER A 113 -12.04 13.74 17.83
CA SER A 113 -12.40 13.26 16.49
C SER A 113 -13.20 11.96 16.54
N PHE A 114 -13.94 11.72 15.46
CA PHE A 114 -14.60 10.46 15.17
C PHE A 114 -14.05 9.94 13.87
N THR A 115 -13.64 8.67 13.84
CA THR A 115 -13.04 8.07 12.66
C THR A 115 -13.70 6.73 12.33
N ALA A 116 -14.10 6.55 11.08
CA ALA A 116 -14.49 5.27 10.50
C ALA A 116 -13.40 4.74 9.58
N SER A 117 -13.20 3.43 9.57
CA SER A 117 -12.31 2.77 8.62
C SER A 117 -13.14 2.07 7.53
N ILE A 118 -12.85 2.37 6.27
CA ILE A 118 -13.58 1.89 5.11
C ILE A 118 -12.65 1.36 4.04
N THR A 119 -13.16 0.47 3.18
CA THR A 119 -12.47 -0.01 1.99
C THR A 119 -13.44 -0.21 0.84
N SER A 120 -12.99 -0.05 -0.38
CA SER A 120 -13.72 -0.44 -1.59
C SER A 120 -13.26 -1.81 -2.16
N GLY A 121 -12.41 -2.52 -1.40
CA GLY A 121 -11.82 -3.78 -1.83
C GLY A 121 -10.84 -3.58 -2.99
N ASP A 122 -10.91 -4.44 -3.99
CA ASP A 122 -10.08 -4.41 -5.20
C ASP A 122 -10.45 -3.30 -6.21
N LYS A 123 -11.44 -2.47 -5.88
CA LYS A 123 -11.97 -1.43 -6.77
C LYS A 123 -11.55 -0.04 -6.33
N VAL A 124 -11.51 0.87 -7.29
CA VAL A 124 -11.47 2.31 -7.04
C VAL A 124 -12.90 2.79 -6.84
N ALA A 125 -13.18 3.46 -5.72
CA ALA A 125 -14.45 4.13 -5.48
C ALA A 125 -14.31 5.62 -5.79
N SER A 126 -15.08 6.13 -6.74
CA SER A 126 -15.13 7.55 -7.11
C SER A 126 -16.50 8.17 -6.82
N GLY A 127 -16.53 9.49 -6.68
CA GLY A 127 -17.74 10.21 -6.27
C GLY A 127 -18.21 9.81 -4.87
N VAL A 128 -17.28 9.52 -3.95
CA VAL A 128 -17.63 9.09 -2.60
C VAL A 128 -18.17 10.27 -1.81
N SER A 129 -19.39 10.12 -1.30
CA SER A 129 -20.01 11.04 -0.36
C SER A 129 -20.08 10.43 1.05
N VAL A 130 -19.89 11.27 2.06
CA VAL A 130 -19.92 10.88 3.47
C VAL A 130 -20.88 11.79 4.22
N SER A 131 -21.88 11.24 4.90
CA SER A 131 -22.79 11.99 5.75
C SER A 131 -22.74 11.49 7.20
N PHE A 132 -23.08 12.39 8.13
CA PHE A 132 -23.00 12.13 9.56
C PHE A 132 -24.36 12.36 10.21
N ASP A 133 -24.90 11.32 10.86
CA ASP A 133 -26.02 11.50 11.78
C ASP A 133 -25.48 11.97 13.13
N THR A 134 -25.87 13.16 13.55
CA THR A 134 -25.31 13.85 14.70
C THR A 134 -26.41 14.29 15.66
N GLU A 135 -26.11 14.27 16.96
CA GLU A 135 -26.97 14.78 18.04
C GLU A 135 -26.21 15.81 18.87
N GLY A 136 -26.93 16.84 19.36
CA GLY A 136 -26.35 17.89 20.20
C GLY A 136 -25.48 18.92 19.47
N PHE A 137 -25.38 18.86 18.16
CA PHE A 137 -24.61 19.79 17.32
C PHE A 137 -25.47 21.06 17.05
N THR A 138 -25.59 21.92 18.06
CA THR A 138 -26.50 23.09 18.01
C THR A 138 -25.79 24.43 17.84
N ASP A 139 -24.44 24.45 17.94
CA ASP A 139 -23.69 25.71 17.86
C ASP A 139 -23.49 26.12 16.39
N ALA A 140 -24.13 27.23 16.00
CA ALA A 140 -24.07 27.78 14.65
C ALA A 140 -22.67 28.29 14.24
N TYR A 141 -21.78 28.54 15.20
CA TYR A 141 -20.41 29.01 14.93
C TYR A 141 -19.41 27.87 14.82
N ALA A 142 -19.78 26.67 15.22
CA ALA A 142 -18.92 25.51 15.06
C ALA A 142 -18.72 25.19 13.58
N LYS A 143 -17.48 25.01 13.18
CA LYS A 143 -17.07 24.56 11.84
C LYS A 143 -16.34 23.24 11.96
N TYR A 144 -16.57 22.41 10.96
CA TYR A 144 -16.06 21.05 10.91
C TYR A 144 -15.19 20.83 9.68
N LYS A 145 -14.31 19.86 9.76
CA LYS A 145 -13.59 19.32 8.61
C LYS A 145 -13.81 17.81 8.54
N VAL A 146 -13.91 17.32 7.33
CA VAL A 146 -13.95 15.90 7.01
C VAL A 146 -12.70 15.56 6.21
N THR A 147 -12.02 14.52 6.65
CA THR A 147 -10.85 13.98 5.95
C THR A 147 -11.17 12.56 5.51
N VAL A 148 -10.96 12.25 4.23
CA VAL A 148 -11.05 10.89 3.69
C VAL A 148 -9.77 10.62 2.95
N ASP A 149 -8.96 9.68 3.46
CA ASP A 149 -7.69 9.26 2.86
C ASP A 149 -6.78 10.45 2.43
N GLY A 150 -6.61 11.42 3.32
CA GLY A 150 -5.81 12.62 3.07
C GLY A 150 -6.51 13.74 2.29
N GLN A 151 -7.64 13.47 1.63
CA GLN A 151 -8.48 14.49 0.98
C GLN A 151 -9.29 15.22 2.05
N VAL A 152 -9.24 16.56 2.09
CA VAL A 152 -9.79 17.36 3.21
C VAL A 152 -10.78 18.40 2.70
N ILE A 153 -12.00 18.39 3.25
CA ILE A 153 -13.01 19.45 3.07
C ILE A 153 -13.23 20.16 4.42
N LYS A 154 -13.12 21.48 4.44
CA LYS A 154 -13.11 22.34 5.62
C LYS A 154 -14.28 23.30 5.67
N GLY A 155 -14.48 23.94 6.84
CA GLY A 155 -15.44 25.01 7.03
C GLY A 155 -16.89 24.55 7.04
N LEU A 156 -17.12 23.25 7.19
CA LEU A 156 -18.44 22.63 7.09
C LEU A 156 -19.35 22.99 8.26
N THR A 157 -20.63 23.14 7.94
CA THR A 157 -21.73 23.28 8.91
C THR A 157 -22.32 21.91 9.24
N VAL A 158 -23.12 21.83 10.29
CA VAL A 158 -23.87 20.61 10.64
C VAL A 158 -24.85 20.21 9.54
N ALA A 159 -25.43 21.16 8.83
CA ALA A 159 -26.34 20.88 7.72
C ALA A 159 -25.61 20.16 6.60
N GLU A 160 -24.45 20.67 6.16
CA GLU A 160 -23.63 20.06 5.14
C GLU A 160 -23.13 18.66 5.56
N LEU A 161 -22.78 18.45 6.84
CA LEU A 161 -22.44 17.13 7.35
C LEU A 161 -23.58 16.12 7.19
N LYS A 162 -24.84 16.55 7.35
CA LYS A 162 -26.02 15.68 7.20
C LYS A 162 -26.41 15.44 5.77
N GLU A 163 -26.27 16.43 4.89
CA GLU A 163 -26.56 16.32 3.46
C GLU A 163 -25.57 15.40 2.75
N GLY A 164 -24.30 15.48 3.12
CA GLY A 164 -23.22 14.71 2.53
C GLY A 164 -22.05 15.57 2.06
N VAL A 165 -20.87 15.14 2.39
CA VAL A 165 -19.60 15.80 2.10
C VAL A 165 -18.83 14.98 1.07
N GLY A 166 -18.35 15.63 0.02
CA GLY A 166 -17.60 15.00 -1.08
C GLY A 166 -17.58 15.90 -2.31
N PRO A 167 -17.20 15.41 -3.50
CA PRO A 167 -16.79 14.02 -3.73
C PRO A 167 -15.37 13.69 -3.24
N PHE A 168 -15.17 12.47 -2.77
CA PHE A 168 -13.87 11.89 -2.49
C PHE A 168 -13.58 10.71 -3.43
N THR A 169 -12.32 10.28 -3.49
CA THR A 169 -11.93 9.07 -4.20
C THR A 169 -11.12 8.16 -3.29
N ILE A 170 -11.41 6.86 -3.30
CA ILE A 170 -10.71 5.83 -2.51
C ILE A 170 -10.05 4.86 -3.48
N GLY A 171 -8.75 4.60 -3.26
CA GLY A 171 -7.95 3.68 -4.08
C GLY A 171 -8.35 2.22 -3.89
N SER A 172 -7.96 1.39 -4.84
CA SER A 172 -8.14 -0.06 -4.75
C SER A 172 -7.20 -0.68 -3.72
N ASN A 173 -7.68 -1.74 -3.04
CA ASN A 173 -6.92 -2.46 -2.00
C ASN A 173 -6.38 -1.56 -0.87
N GLN A 174 -7.08 -0.46 -0.60
CA GLN A 174 -6.73 0.51 0.43
C GLN A 174 -7.72 0.46 1.59
N THR A 175 -7.21 0.78 2.78
CA THR A 175 -8.05 1.15 3.93
C THR A 175 -8.03 2.66 4.05
N ALA A 176 -9.15 3.31 3.76
CA ALA A 176 -9.32 4.73 3.92
C ALA A 176 -9.90 5.06 5.30
N ARG A 177 -9.50 6.19 5.86
CA ARG A 177 -10.04 6.71 7.12
C ARG A 177 -10.93 7.91 6.86
N VAL A 178 -12.18 7.81 7.27
CA VAL A 178 -13.12 8.93 7.29
C VAL A 178 -13.07 9.56 8.67
N THR A 179 -12.57 10.77 8.77
CA THR A 179 -12.40 11.45 10.06
C THR A 179 -13.19 12.76 10.10
N LEU A 180 -14.00 12.93 11.14
CA LEU A 180 -14.69 14.18 11.46
C LEU A 180 -14.00 14.87 12.64
N GLU A 181 -13.64 16.15 12.47
CA GLU A 181 -13.00 16.98 13.49
C GLU A 181 -13.56 18.40 13.45
N TYR A 182 -13.37 19.15 14.54
CA TYR A 182 -13.58 20.60 14.49
C TYR A 182 -12.53 21.29 13.61
N ASP A 183 -12.96 22.21 12.76
CA ASP A 183 -12.07 23.06 11.95
C ASP A 183 -11.70 24.36 12.69
N ASN A 184 -12.56 24.83 13.63
CA ASN A 184 -12.25 26.01 14.45
C ASN A 184 -11.37 25.63 15.66
N PRO A 185 -10.19 26.27 15.87
CA PRO A 185 -9.30 25.95 16.99
C PRO A 185 -9.95 26.04 18.37
N ALA A 186 -10.84 27.03 18.59
CA ALA A 186 -11.55 27.20 19.86
C ALA A 186 -12.46 26.01 20.19
N TYR A 187 -13.13 25.45 19.20
CA TYR A 187 -13.98 24.27 19.36
C TYR A 187 -13.16 22.99 19.46
N ALA A 188 -12.07 22.90 18.72
CA ALA A 188 -11.12 21.79 18.84
C ALA A 188 -10.55 21.69 20.28
N LEU A 189 -10.38 22.83 20.98
CA LEU A 189 -9.96 22.86 22.38
C LEU A 189 -11.06 22.37 23.35
N LYS A 190 -12.33 22.60 23.04
CA LYS A 190 -13.48 22.11 23.83
C LYS A 190 -13.69 20.60 23.65
N GLY A 191 -13.37 20.08 22.47
CA GLY A 191 -13.71 18.71 22.04
C GLY A 191 -15.22 18.57 21.76
N PHE A 192 -15.67 17.40 21.37
CA PHE A 192 -17.08 17.05 21.30
C PHE A 192 -17.57 16.76 22.73
N GLY A 193 -18.48 17.59 23.25
CA GLY A 193 -18.95 17.52 24.64
C GLY A 193 -19.87 16.34 24.92
N LYS A 194 -20.42 16.28 26.17
CA LYS A 194 -21.36 15.24 26.59
C LYS A 194 -22.61 15.16 25.70
N ASP A 195 -23.05 16.33 25.24
CA ASP A 195 -24.31 16.51 24.55
C ASP A 195 -24.14 16.47 23.01
N THR A 196 -22.92 16.29 22.53
CA THR A 196 -22.62 16.18 21.11
C THR A 196 -22.06 14.79 20.79
N THR A 197 -22.71 14.08 19.89
CA THR A 197 -22.25 12.73 19.47
C THR A 197 -22.51 12.51 18.01
N VAL A 198 -21.70 11.64 17.40
CA VAL A 198 -21.94 11.06 16.08
C VAL A 198 -22.60 9.71 16.30
N LYS A 199 -23.84 9.56 15.83
CA LYS A 199 -24.63 8.32 15.93
C LYS A 199 -24.21 7.32 14.86
N SER A 200 -23.95 7.82 13.66
CA SER A 200 -23.50 7.01 12.54
C SER A 200 -22.82 7.86 11.47
N VAL A 201 -22.04 7.17 10.64
CA VAL A 201 -21.48 7.69 9.40
C VAL A 201 -22.05 6.86 8.26
N THR A 202 -22.60 7.52 7.24
CA THR A 202 -23.08 6.84 6.04
C THR A 202 -22.17 7.22 4.87
N VAL A 203 -21.69 6.20 4.14
CA VAL A 203 -20.79 6.35 3.01
C VAL A 203 -21.41 5.72 1.77
N LYS A 204 -21.30 6.39 0.64
CA LYS A 204 -21.79 5.92 -0.65
C LYS A 204 -20.83 6.34 -1.75
N ALA A 205 -20.47 5.43 -2.65
CA ALA A 205 -19.75 5.75 -3.88
C ALA A 205 -20.73 5.92 -5.06
N GLU A 206 -20.42 6.79 -5.99
CA GLU A 206 -21.17 6.88 -7.25
C GLU A 206 -20.77 5.75 -8.20
N LYS A 207 -19.47 5.43 -8.24
CA LYS A 207 -18.91 4.44 -9.16
C LYS A 207 -17.87 3.58 -8.45
N LEU A 208 -17.86 2.29 -8.78
CA LEU A 208 -16.78 1.34 -8.45
C LEU A 208 -16.15 0.84 -9.75
N SER A 209 -14.84 0.97 -9.91
CA SER A 209 -14.09 0.59 -11.10
C SER A 209 -12.94 -0.34 -10.75
N THR A 210 -12.76 -1.42 -11.51
CA THR A 210 -11.61 -2.33 -11.35
C THR A 210 -10.46 -1.77 -12.20
N PRO A 211 -9.29 -1.45 -11.61
CA PRO A 211 -8.15 -0.98 -12.37
C PRO A 211 -7.62 -2.05 -13.31
N ALA A 212 -7.35 -1.67 -14.55
CA ALA A 212 -6.77 -2.55 -15.56
C ALA A 212 -5.79 -1.79 -16.44
N VAL A 213 -4.79 -2.51 -16.95
CA VAL A 213 -3.79 -2.01 -17.92
C VAL A 213 -3.71 -2.96 -19.10
N ILE A 214 -3.58 -2.41 -20.30
CA ILE A 214 -3.33 -3.13 -21.54
C ILE A 214 -2.11 -2.50 -22.21
N VAL A 215 -1.22 -3.34 -22.76
CA VAL A 215 -0.04 -2.92 -23.53
C VAL A 215 -0.16 -3.43 -24.96
N GLU A 216 -0.07 -2.53 -25.92
CA GLU A 216 -0.17 -2.85 -27.36
C GLU A 216 1.00 -2.27 -28.15
N PRO A 217 1.74 -3.10 -28.91
CA PRO A 217 1.66 -4.55 -28.95
C PRO A 217 2.16 -5.21 -27.64
N SER A 218 1.70 -6.43 -27.35
CA SER A 218 2.15 -7.19 -26.17
C SER A 218 3.55 -7.80 -26.31
N SER A 219 4.17 -7.68 -27.50
CA SER A 219 5.54 -8.06 -27.79
C SER A 219 6.21 -6.98 -28.62
N VAL A 220 7.43 -6.57 -28.25
CA VAL A 220 8.13 -5.45 -28.88
C VAL A 220 9.64 -5.64 -28.79
N GLU A 221 10.41 -5.09 -29.75
CA GLU A 221 11.86 -5.00 -29.66
C GLU A 221 12.29 -3.92 -28.63
N ALA A 222 13.42 -4.14 -27.96
CA ALA A 222 14.05 -3.12 -27.13
C ALA A 222 14.31 -1.84 -27.97
N GLY A 223 14.11 -0.66 -27.37
CA GLY A 223 14.21 0.64 -28.03
C GLY A 223 12.98 1.05 -28.86
N LYS A 224 11.95 0.24 -28.96
CA LYS A 224 10.69 0.57 -29.67
C LYS A 224 9.61 1.05 -28.70
N THR A 225 8.56 1.62 -29.28
CA THR A 225 7.44 2.21 -28.56
C THR A 225 6.26 1.25 -28.49
N VAL A 226 5.59 1.21 -27.34
CA VAL A 226 4.30 0.55 -27.12
C VAL A 226 3.28 1.58 -26.66
N THR A 227 2.00 1.26 -26.84
CA THR A 227 0.89 2.04 -26.28
C THR A 227 0.41 1.36 -25.01
N VAL A 228 0.42 2.08 -23.90
CA VAL A 228 -0.15 1.64 -22.61
C VAL A 228 -1.50 2.32 -22.41
N ARG A 229 -2.54 1.53 -22.20
CA ARG A 229 -3.89 2.01 -21.88
C ARG A 229 -4.26 1.55 -20.51
N GLY A 230 -4.77 2.48 -19.68
CA GLY A 230 -5.30 2.17 -18.35
C GLY A 230 -6.76 2.55 -18.24
N THR A 231 -7.52 1.76 -17.50
CA THR A 231 -8.93 2.01 -17.18
C THR A 231 -9.18 1.74 -15.69
N GLY A 232 -10.23 2.34 -15.13
CA GLY A 232 -10.63 2.09 -13.75
C GLY A 232 -9.73 2.72 -12.69
N PHE A 233 -8.88 3.67 -13.07
CA PHE A 233 -8.10 4.48 -12.14
C PHE A 233 -8.96 5.60 -11.53
N ALA A 234 -8.37 6.33 -10.58
CA ALA A 234 -9.02 7.54 -10.08
C ALA A 234 -9.08 8.62 -11.17
N PRO A 235 -10.17 9.39 -11.26
CA PRO A 235 -10.24 10.52 -12.19
C PRO A 235 -9.15 11.56 -11.96
N GLU A 236 -8.69 12.20 -13.04
CA GLU A 236 -7.74 13.33 -13.03
C GLU A 236 -6.46 13.08 -12.21
N SER A 237 -6.02 11.83 -12.14
CA SER A 237 -4.88 11.40 -11.34
C SER A 237 -3.64 11.25 -12.20
N ALA A 238 -2.50 11.67 -11.65
CA ALA A 238 -1.20 11.41 -12.25
C ALA A 238 -0.84 9.92 -12.11
N VAL A 239 -0.42 9.30 -13.20
CA VAL A 239 -0.03 7.90 -13.29
C VAL A 239 1.42 7.81 -13.73
N THR A 240 2.23 7.04 -13.01
CA THR A 240 3.58 6.66 -13.40
C THR A 240 3.55 5.27 -14.03
N ILE A 241 4.23 5.09 -15.16
CA ILE A 241 4.34 3.83 -15.88
C ILE A 241 5.76 3.31 -15.72
N THR A 242 5.90 2.12 -15.13
CA THR A 242 7.18 1.49 -14.82
C THR A 242 7.28 0.14 -15.50
N LEU A 243 8.40 -0.14 -16.14
CA LEU A 243 8.75 -1.47 -16.64
C LEU A 243 9.50 -2.22 -15.54
N TYR A 244 9.04 -3.44 -15.21
CA TYR A 244 9.66 -4.34 -14.25
C TYR A 244 10.25 -5.57 -14.95
N SER A 245 11.44 -5.83 -14.78
CA SER A 245 12.37 -6.81 -14.26
C SER A 245 13.38 -6.11 -13.37
N GLU A 246 14.03 -5.05 -13.86
CA GLU A 246 14.62 -4.00 -13.05
C GLU A 246 13.72 -2.76 -13.17
N PRO A 247 13.23 -2.17 -12.06
CA PRO A 247 12.23 -1.10 -12.13
C PRO A 247 12.78 0.14 -12.83
N VAL A 248 12.25 0.45 -14.03
CA VAL A 248 12.59 1.65 -14.80
C VAL A 248 11.32 2.39 -15.15
N GLU A 249 11.24 3.68 -14.77
CA GLU A 249 10.15 4.55 -15.22
C GLU A 249 10.27 4.79 -16.73
N VAL A 250 9.23 4.41 -17.47
CA VAL A 250 9.20 4.52 -18.94
C VAL A 250 8.23 5.60 -19.42
N GLY A 251 7.42 6.17 -18.52
CA GLY A 251 6.54 7.28 -18.87
C GLY A 251 5.57 7.64 -17.76
N THR A 252 4.82 8.73 -18.01
CA THR A 252 3.76 9.23 -17.16
C THR A 252 2.52 9.55 -17.98
N ALA A 253 1.36 9.55 -17.34
CA ALA A 253 0.09 9.96 -17.92
C ALA A 253 -0.76 10.66 -16.87
N THR A 254 -1.85 11.30 -17.31
CA THR A 254 -2.93 11.77 -16.43
C THR A 254 -4.22 11.11 -16.92
N THR A 255 -5.00 10.59 -15.99
CA THR A 255 -6.31 10.02 -16.29
C THR A 255 -7.32 11.13 -16.61
N ASP A 256 -8.28 10.80 -17.44
CA ASP A 256 -9.43 11.66 -17.71
C ASP A 256 -10.48 11.62 -16.58
N GLU A 257 -11.62 12.27 -16.78
CA GLU A 257 -12.76 12.29 -15.85
C GLU A 257 -13.37 10.90 -15.59
N ASN A 258 -13.13 9.92 -16.48
CA ASN A 258 -13.59 8.54 -16.34
C ASN A 258 -12.59 7.64 -15.64
N GLY A 259 -11.38 8.13 -15.37
CA GLY A 259 -10.26 7.37 -14.83
C GLY A 259 -9.54 6.53 -15.89
N GLU A 260 -9.51 7.00 -17.14
CA GLU A 260 -8.86 6.33 -18.27
C GLU A 260 -7.65 7.14 -18.75
N PHE A 261 -6.62 6.44 -19.23
CA PHE A 261 -5.48 7.08 -19.87
C PHE A 261 -4.94 6.26 -21.04
N THR A 262 -4.22 6.94 -21.93
CA THR A 262 -3.45 6.33 -23.01
C THR A 262 -2.10 7.02 -23.09
N ALA A 263 -1.01 6.25 -23.07
CA ALA A 263 0.34 6.77 -23.15
C ALA A 263 1.17 5.95 -24.15
N ALA A 264 1.97 6.63 -24.98
CA ALA A 264 3.00 5.99 -25.79
C ALA A 264 4.30 6.01 -24.98
N VAL A 265 4.85 4.84 -24.70
CA VAL A 265 6.09 4.69 -23.91
C VAL A 265 7.14 3.95 -24.73
N THR A 266 8.40 4.40 -24.64
CA THR A 266 9.52 3.74 -25.33
C THR A 266 10.21 2.80 -24.36
N ILE A 267 10.35 1.54 -24.75
CA ILE A 267 11.10 0.55 -23.97
C ILE A 267 12.59 0.88 -24.08
N PRO A 268 13.35 0.93 -22.97
CA PRO A 268 14.79 1.20 -23.03
C PRO A 268 15.53 0.25 -23.98
N ALA A 269 16.52 0.77 -24.70
CA ALA A 269 17.23 0.00 -25.71
C ALA A 269 18.13 -1.10 -25.13
N ASP A 270 18.47 -0.99 -23.85
CA ASP A 270 19.26 -1.91 -23.05
C ASP A 270 18.40 -2.91 -22.26
N THR A 271 17.08 -2.90 -22.47
CA THR A 271 16.19 -3.91 -21.86
C THR A 271 16.51 -5.30 -22.41
N GLU A 272 16.76 -6.25 -21.52
CA GLU A 272 17.02 -7.63 -21.88
C GLU A 272 15.80 -8.26 -22.59
N ALA A 273 16.05 -9.17 -23.53
CA ALA A 273 14.98 -9.93 -24.16
C ALA A 273 14.38 -10.94 -23.18
N GLY A 274 13.05 -10.97 -23.06
CA GLY A 274 12.33 -11.83 -22.13
C GLY A 274 10.97 -11.27 -21.75
N ASP A 275 10.38 -11.88 -20.73
CA ASP A 275 9.08 -11.45 -20.19
C ASP A 275 9.28 -10.39 -19.11
N HIS A 276 8.55 -9.30 -19.27
CA HIS A 276 8.53 -8.14 -18.38
C HIS A 276 7.11 -7.85 -17.95
N THR A 277 6.97 -6.96 -16.96
CA THR A 277 5.67 -6.47 -16.50
C THR A 277 5.66 -4.95 -16.58
N VAL A 278 4.67 -4.40 -17.27
CA VAL A 278 4.38 -2.97 -17.24
C VAL A 278 3.40 -2.71 -16.10
N VAL A 279 3.78 -1.83 -15.19
CA VAL A 279 2.95 -1.42 -14.04
C VAL A 279 2.59 0.04 -14.20
N ALA A 280 1.31 0.36 -14.12
CA ALA A 280 0.81 1.71 -14.00
C ALA A 280 0.36 1.95 -12.55
N ALA A 281 0.85 3.01 -11.94
CA ALA A 281 0.54 3.36 -10.55
C ALA A 281 0.23 4.83 -10.38
N SER A 282 -0.78 5.15 -9.55
CA SER A 282 -1.04 6.48 -9.03
C SER A 282 -0.87 6.49 -7.51
N ASN A 283 -0.57 7.67 -6.93
CA ASN A 283 -0.28 7.78 -5.50
C ASN A 283 -1.38 8.51 -4.71
N THR A 284 -2.28 9.20 -5.38
CA THR A 284 -3.32 9.99 -4.70
C THR A 284 -4.64 9.93 -5.48
N PRO A 285 -5.52 8.97 -5.14
CA PRO A 285 -5.30 7.83 -4.25
C PRO A 285 -4.35 6.79 -4.84
N THR A 286 -3.84 5.87 -4.00
CA THR A 286 -3.00 4.78 -4.47
C THR A 286 -3.83 3.78 -5.27
N VAL A 287 -3.47 3.60 -6.54
CA VAL A 287 -4.06 2.61 -7.46
C VAL A 287 -2.94 1.99 -8.27
N THR A 288 -2.95 0.68 -8.41
CA THR A 288 -1.95 -0.05 -9.19
C THR A 288 -2.61 -1.10 -10.06
N ALA A 289 -2.19 -1.18 -11.32
CA ALA A 289 -2.56 -2.25 -12.23
C ALA A 289 -1.38 -2.61 -13.12
N SER A 290 -1.35 -3.82 -13.66
CA SER A 290 -0.22 -4.31 -14.45
C SER A 290 -0.65 -5.13 -15.66
N ALA A 291 0.24 -5.20 -16.66
CA ALA A 291 0.09 -6.04 -17.84
C ALA A 291 1.44 -6.65 -18.23
N PRO A 292 1.45 -7.88 -18.81
CA PRO A 292 2.66 -8.49 -19.31
C PRO A 292 3.13 -7.81 -20.61
N LEU A 293 4.44 -7.80 -20.83
CA LEU A 293 5.10 -7.36 -22.06
C LEU A 293 6.28 -8.29 -22.36
N THR A 294 6.33 -8.86 -23.56
CA THR A 294 7.51 -9.61 -24.01
C THR A 294 8.44 -8.69 -24.81
N VAL A 295 9.68 -8.52 -24.36
CA VAL A 295 10.71 -7.80 -25.11
C VAL A 295 11.50 -8.79 -25.94
N THR A 296 11.63 -8.53 -27.25
CA THR A 296 12.38 -9.35 -28.18
C THR A 296 13.75 -8.74 -28.45
N ALA A 297 14.73 -9.61 -28.72
CA ALA A 297 16.05 -9.15 -29.18
C ALA A 297 15.93 -8.44 -30.52
N PRO A 298 16.74 -7.40 -30.79
CA PRO A 298 16.85 -6.86 -32.14
C PRO A 298 17.22 -7.96 -33.12
N PRO A 299 16.72 -7.91 -34.37
CA PRO A 299 17.11 -8.87 -35.39
C PRO A 299 18.66 -8.87 -35.57
N ALA A 300 19.25 -10.04 -35.59
CA ALA A 300 20.69 -10.16 -35.87
C ALA A 300 21.00 -9.39 -37.17
N PRO A 301 22.13 -8.63 -37.23
CA PRO A 301 22.53 -8.00 -38.47
C PRO A 301 22.56 -9.04 -39.57
N ALA A 302 21.90 -8.77 -40.70
CA ALA A 302 21.94 -9.63 -41.83
C ALA A 302 23.41 -9.89 -42.16
N GLU A 303 23.84 -11.14 -42.11
CA GLU A 303 25.20 -11.52 -42.57
C GLU A 303 25.32 -11.06 -44.02
N ASP A 304 26.30 -10.19 -44.27
CA ASP A 304 26.62 -9.72 -45.62
C ASP A 304 27.02 -10.95 -46.47
N PRO A 305 26.25 -11.32 -47.50
CA PRO A 305 26.56 -12.51 -48.33
C PRO A 305 27.83 -12.33 -49.17
N SER A 306 28.61 -11.25 -48.95
CA SER A 306 29.81 -10.91 -49.72
C SER A 306 31.14 -11.43 -49.14
N ALA A 307 31.14 -12.19 -48.03
CA ALA A 307 32.35 -12.87 -47.57
C ALA A 307 32.47 -14.27 -48.22
N ALA A 308 32.90 -14.33 -49.47
CA ALA A 308 33.33 -15.56 -50.07
C ALA A 308 34.53 -16.15 -49.30
N PRO A 309 34.56 -17.44 -48.96
CA PRO A 309 35.68 -18.03 -48.24
C PRO A 309 36.93 -18.00 -49.11
N SER A 310 37.93 -17.22 -48.70
CA SER A 310 39.27 -17.26 -49.29
C SER A 310 39.87 -18.64 -49.06
N ALA A 311 40.15 -19.33 -50.14
CA ALA A 311 40.73 -20.66 -50.14
C ALA A 311 42.08 -20.71 -49.42
N GLN A 312 42.15 -21.45 -48.35
CA GLN A 312 43.37 -21.76 -47.61
C GLN A 312 44.12 -22.93 -48.31
N PRO A 313 45.44 -22.86 -48.53
CA PRO A 313 46.17 -23.95 -49.13
C PRO A 313 46.30 -25.17 -48.23
N SER A 314 46.06 -26.34 -48.81
CA SER A 314 46.22 -27.66 -48.22
C SER A 314 47.63 -27.86 -47.68
N ALA A 315 47.79 -28.26 -46.45
CA ALA A 315 49.00 -28.86 -45.89
C ALA A 315 48.67 -30.29 -45.40
N ALA A 316 49.55 -31.20 -45.76
CA ALA A 316 49.46 -32.67 -45.70
C ALA A 316 49.47 -33.23 -44.26
N PRO A 317 49.15 -34.56 -44.13
CA PRO A 317 48.86 -35.18 -42.84
C PRO A 317 50.10 -35.73 -42.15
N ALA A 318 50.09 -35.76 -40.82
CA ALA A 318 51.02 -36.55 -40.00
C ALA A 318 50.28 -37.15 -38.79
N PRO A 319 50.80 -38.22 -38.16
CA PRO A 319 50.03 -39.37 -37.77
C PRO A 319 49.56 -39.39 -36.30
N ALA A 320 48.64 -40.31 -36.02
CA ALA A 320 48.17 -40.63 -34.67
C ALA A 320 49.25 -41.29 -33.80
N PRO A 321 49.12 -41.18 -32.49
CA PRO A 321 48.96 -42.38 -31.71
C PRO A 321 47.95 -42.32 -30.58
N GLU A 322 47.25 -43.43 -30.46
CA GLU A 322 46.90 -44.26 -29.33
C GLU A 322 46.40 -43.67 -27.97
N GLN A 323 45.20 -44.14 -27.70
CA GLN A 323 44.63 -44.80 -26.51
C GLN A 323 45.00 -44.36 -25.08
N GLY A 324 43.91 -44.21 -24.35
CA GLY A 324 43.81 -44.44 -22.89
C GLY A 324 42.79 -43.50 -22.25
N GLY A 325 41.62 -43.84 -22.01
CA GLY A 325 41.06 -44.76 -21.07
C GLY A 325 40.20 -44.05 -20.04
N LYS A 326 38.91 -44.38 -20.04
CA LYS A 326 38.00 -44.38 -18.88
C LYS A 326 37.46 -43.06 -18.32
N GLY A 327 36.18 -42.89 -18.52
CA GLY A 327 35.20 -43.06 -17.44
C GLY A 327 34.50 -41.78 -17.02
N GLY A 328 33.18 -41.77 -17.17
CA GLY A 328 32.39 -41.09 -16.13
C GLY A 328 31.31 -40.13 -16.62
N LEU A 329 30.15 -40.71 -16.86
CA LEU A 329 28.83 -40.24 -16.46
C LEU A 329 28.28 -38.89 -16.96
N ALA A 330 27.31 -39.05 -17.80
CA ALA A 330 26.26 -38.09 -18.12
C ALA A 330 25.53 -37.61 -16.82
N ARG A 331 25.30 -36.33 -16.71
CA ARG A 331 24.28 -35.80 -15.86
C ARG A 331 23.38 -34.87 -16.67
N THR A 332 22.22 -35.37 -16.94
CA THR A 332 21.04 -34.61 -17.36
C THR A 332 20.68 -33.63 -16.25
N GLY A 333 20.73 -32.34 -16.53
CA GLY A 333 20.24 -31.28 -15.67
C GLY A 333 18.78 -30.99 -15.96
N SER A 334 17.97 -31.21 -14.98
CA SER A 334 16.52 -30.98 -14.96
C SER A 334 16.19 -29.50 -15.05
N ASN A 335 15.19 -29.18 -15.83
CA ASN A 335 14.52 -27.89 -15.86
C ASN A 335 13.88 -27.62 -14.49
N ALA A 336 14.35 -26.61 -13.78
CA ALA A 336 13.66 -26.05 -12.62
C ALA A 336 12.71 -24.95 -13.12
N LEU A 337 11.41 -25.23 -13.05
CA LEU A 337 10.37 -24.20 -13.13
C LEU A 337 10.51 -23.28 -11.90
N LEU A 338 10.93 -22.06 -12.12
CA LEU A 338 10.80 -21.00 -11.12
C LEU A 338 9.37 -20.46 -11.17
N ALA A 339 8.59 -20.81 -10.15
CA ALA A 339 7.35 -20.11 -9.88
C ALA A 339 7.69 -18.72 -9.34
N VAL A 340 7.39 -17.68 -10.11
CA VAL A 340 7.49 -16.29 -9.67
C VAL A 340 6.31 -16.01 -8.76
N ALA A 341 6.56 -15.96 -7.45
CA ALA A 341 5.61 -15.41 -6.49
C ALA A 341 5.56 -13.89 -6.69
N ALA A 342 4.39 -13.38 -7.07
CA ALA A 342 4.13 -11.95 -7.09
C ALA A 342 4.15 -11.42 -5.66
N ALA A 343 5.23 -10.77 -5.26
CA ALA A 343 5.28 -10.01 -4.02
C ALA A 343 4.51 -8.71 -4.22
N LEU A 344 3.35 -8.60 -3.58
CA LEU A 344 2.63 -7.34 -3.42
C LEU A 344 3.47 -6.44 -2.52
N ILE A 345 4.08 -5.41 -3.10
CA ILE A 345 4.70 -4.33 -2.32
C ILE A 345 3.57 -3.40 -1.88
N ALA A 346 3.13 -3.55 -0.64
CA ALA A 346 2.35 -2.51 0.02
C ALA A 346 3.29 -1.35 0.36
N ALA A 347 3.26 -0.29 -0.45
CA ALA A 347 3.99 0.94 -0.16
C ALA A 347 3.29 1.64 1.02
N GLY A 348 3.83 1.45 2.22
CA GLY A 348 3.47 2.22 3.38
C GLY A 348 3.84 3.69 3.19
N ALA A 349 2.89 4.58 3.48
CA ALA A 349 3.09 6.02 3.48
C ALA A 349 4.18 6.41 4.49
N GLY A 350 5.40 6.58 4.01
CA GLY A 350 6.50 7.12 4.77
C GLY A 350 6.32 8.62 4.94
N THR A 351 5.97 9.08 6.14
CA THR A 351 6.07 10.48 6.53
C THR A 351 7.53 10.92 6.49
N ALA A 352 7.87 11.81 5.57
CA ALA A 352 9.18 12.44 5.46
C ALA A 352 9.43 13.31 6.70
N PHE A 353 10.33 12.88 7.59
CA PHE A 353 10.90 13.70 8.64
C PHE A 353 11.91 14.67 8.04
N ILE A 354 11.56 15.95 7.94
CA ILE A 354 12.50 17.03 7.64
C ILE A 354 13.41 17.21 8.84
N ARG A 355 14.65 16.76 8.71
CA ARG A 355 15.74 17.00 9.67
C ARG A 355 16.24 18.43 9.50
N ARG A 356 15.78 19.37 10.33
CA ARG A 356 16.36 20.69 10.44
C ARG A 356 17.69 20.58 11.19
N SER A 357 18.79 20.70 10.47
CA SER A 357 20.11 20.94 11.06
C SER A 357 20.15 22.35 11.67
N ARG A 358 20.30 22.45 12.98
CA ARG A 358 20.70 23.69 13.65
C ARG A 358 22.21 23.85 13.48
N GLN A 359 22.64 24.79 12.67
CA GLN A 359 23.99 25.31 12.76
C GLN A 359 24.08 26.18 14.01
N ALA A 360 25.00 25.81 14.89
CA ALA A 360 25.46 26.67 15.97
C ALA A 360 26.34 27.77 15.34
N LYS A 361 26.06 29.03 15.67
CA LYS A 361 27.02 30.15 15.55
C LYS A 361 27.44 30.57 16.94
N ALA A 362 28.74 30.70 17.05
CA ALA A 362 29.47 31.23 18.19
C ALA A 362 29.01 32.62 18.60
#